data_62af8b5db97e713e3a5d0a78862d5d09
#
_entry.id   62af8b5db97e713e3a5d0a78862d5d09
#
_cell.length_a   1.000
_cell.length_b   1.000
_cell.length_c   1.000
_cell.angle_alpha   90.00
_cell.angle_beta   90.00
_cell.angle_gamma   90.00
#
_symmetry.space_group_name_H-M   'P 1'
#
loop_
_entity.id
_entity.type
_entity.pdbx_description
1 polymer ?
#
loop_
_entity_poly.entity_id
_entity_poly.type
_entity_poly.pdbx_seq_one_letter_code
_entity_poly.pdbx_strand_id
1 'polypeptide(L)'
;VRDAISNPISHEPLGKLVGPKATVTIAFDDASGSYFQTQRDDFRRVAIEVIVEELRQAGVELGNIRLLCAQGLHRKLSRTEMETFLGRKLVLQFGYNQLYCHDAEDPDQLVHLGYTRRGFDVEVNRAVLDSDQFIYLNTMWAPFNGGWKLTAVGLGTFRSIRHHHRPWPAAKGNSVDDPKNSSFKKLVWEQGEVIQKTLERKGRRVFTI
;
A
#
# COMPACT_ATOMS: atom_id res chain seq x y z
N VAL A 1 -14.62 8.81 3.01
CA VAL A 1 -14.27 7.50 2.42
C VAL A 1 -15.38 7.04 1.48
N ARG A 2 -16.65 6.89 1.93
CA ARG A 2 -17.74 6.40 1.04
C ARG A 2 -17.83 7.19 -0.27
N ASP A 3 -17.83 8.50 -0.20
CA ASP A 3 -17.89 9.34 -1.40
C ASP A 3 -16.68 9.09 -2.32
N ALA A 4 -15.47 9.00 -1.76
CA ALA A 4 -14.25 8.78 -2.53
C ALA A 4 -14.21 7.42 -3.24
N ILE A 5 -14.80 6.37 -2.68
CA ILE A 5 -14.85 5.04 -3.31
C ILE A 5 -16.01 4.88 -4.30
N SER A 6 -17.07 5.67 -4.13
CA SER A 6 -18.24 5.69 -5.04
C SER A 6 -18.07 6.67 -6.21
N ASN A 7 -17.30 7.75 -6.01
CA ASN A 7 -17.03 8.79 -7.00
C ASN A 7 -15.52 9.08 -7.10
N PRO A 8 -14.70 8.08 -7.46
CA PRO A 8 -13.24 8.24 -7.46
C PRO A 8 -12.76 9.15 -8.60
N ILE A 9 -11.64 9.84 -8.37
CA ILE A 9 -10.99 10.66 -9.40
C ILE A 9 -10.27 9.74 -10.39
N SER A 10 -10.61 9.84 -11.68
CA SER A 10 -9.95 9.10 -12.78
C SER A 10 -9.98 7.57 -12.63
N HIS A 11 -10.96 7.05 -11.95
CA HIS A 11 -11.17 5.62 -11.75
C HIS A 11 -12.68 5.27 -11.81
N GLU A 12 -13.01 4.01 -12.06
CA GLU A 12 -14.37 3.51 -11.88
C GLU A 12 -14.70 3.36 -10.38
N PRO A 13 -15.96 3.48 -9.96
CA PRO A 13 -16.40 3.18 -8.60
C PRO A 13 -15.89 1.80 -8.14
N LEU A 14 -15.44 1.71 -6.89
CA LEU A 14 -14.83 0.48 -6.37
C LEU A 14 -15.74 -0.75 -6.54
N GLY A 15 -17.03 -0.61 -6.27
CA GLY A 15 -17.99 -1.70 -6.42
C GLY A 15 -18.15 -2.22 -7.86
N LYS A 16 -17.75 -1.43 -8.89
CA LYS A 16 -17.77 -1.86 -10.30
C LYS A 16 -16.50 -2.58 -10.73
N LEU A 17 -15.41 -2.43 -9.97
CA LEU A 17 -14.10 -3.04 -10.28
C LEU A 17 -13.99 -4.49 -9.82
N VAL A 18 -14.92 -4.94 -8.99
CA VAL A 18 -14.86 -6.25 -8.33
C VAL A 18 -16.15 -7.04 -8.55
N GLY A 19 -16.06 -8.34 -8.39
CA GLY A 19 -17.21 -9.26 -8.41
C GLY A 19 -17.06 -10.34 -7.34
N PRO A 20 -18.04 -11.25 -7.21
CA PRO A 20 -18.10 -12.20 -6.11
C PRO A 20 -16.85 -13.08 -5.90
N LYS A 21 -16.14 -13.39 -6.98
CA LYS A 21 -14.93 -14.23 -6.94
C LYS A 21 -13.64 -13.43 -6.90
N ALA A 22 -13.72 -12.09 -6.91
CA ALA A 22 -12.53 -11.25 -6.91
C ALA A 22 -11.74 -11.40 -5.61
N THR A 23 -10.43 -11.51 -5.75
CA THR A 23 -9.48 -11.41 -4.64
C THR A 23 -9.05 -9.96 -4.49
N VAL A 24 -9.17 -9.43 -3.28
CA VAL A 24 -8.87 -8.03 -2.99
C VAL A 24 -7.84 -7.93 -1.88
N THR A 25 -6.80 -7.13 -2.10
CA THR A 25 -5.86 -6.76 -1.04
C THR A 25 -6.00 -5.29 -0.72
N ILE A 26 -6.23 -4.98 0.56
CA ILE A 26 -6.22 -3.63 1.12
C ILE A 26 -4.91 -3.46 1.87
N ALA A 27 -3.98 -2.71 1.29
CA ALA A 27 -2.75 -2.31 1.96
C ALA A 27 -2.98 -1.02 2.73
N PHE A 28 -2.36 -0.88 3.89
CA PHE A 28 -2.46 0.28 4.76
C PHE A 28 -1.13 0.58 5.44
N ASP A 29 -0.87 1.85 5.75
CA ASP A 29 0.35 2.28 6.42
C ASP A 29 0.44 1.72 7.85
N ASP A 30 1.65 1.36 8.25
CA ASP A 30 1.95 0.94 9.62
C ASP A 30 1.80 2.08 10.65
N ALA A 31 1.93 1.73 11.92
CA ALA A 31 1.85 2.68 13.04
C ALA A 31 3.22 3.15 13.55
N SER A 32 4.31 2.83 12.84
CA SER A 32 5.68 3.09 13.32
C SER A 32 6.08 4.57 13.28
N GLY A 33 5.34 5.39 12.55
CA GLY A 33 5.43 6.84 12.70
C GLY A 33 4.70 7.27 13.97
N SER A 34 5.42 7.55 15.05
CA SER A 34 4.90 7.98 16.35
C SER A 34 4.01 9.24 16.33
N TYR A 35 3.78 9.80 15.17
CA TYR A 35 2.94 10.99 14.96
C TYR A 35 1.44 10.66 14.90
N PHE A 36 1.08 9.42 14.62
CA PHE A 36 -0.30 8.96 14.67
C PHE A 36 -0.48 8.12 15.92
N GLN A 37 -0.77 8.81 17.02
CA GLN A 37 -1.21 8.11 18.22
C GLN A 37 -2.43 7.26 17.84
N THR A 38 -2.37 6.01 18.18
CA THR A 38 -3.47 5.07 18.11
C THR A 38 -4.65 5.63 18.89
N GLN A 39 -5.55 6.29 18.19
CA GLN A 39 -6.73 6.88 18.79
C GLN A 39 -7.91 5.94 18.59
N ARG A 40 -8.91 6.10 19.46
CA ARG A 40 -10.16 5.34 19.39
C ARG A 40 -10.80 5.35 18.01
N ASP A 41 -10.55 6.41 17.22
CA ASP A 41 -11.09 6.62 15.90
C ASP A 41 -9.97 6.73 14.84
N ASP A 42 -9.03 5.78 14.86
CA ASP A 42 -7.99 5.70 13.84
C ASP A 42 -8.60 5.59 12.44
N PHE A 43 -8.18 6.51 11.55
CA PHE A 43 -8.75 6.60 10.20
C PHE A 43 -8.61 5.29 9.40
N ARG A 44 -7.54 4.51 9.63
CA ARG A 44 -7.31 3.22 8.96
C ARG A 44 -8.42 2.24 9.27
N ARG A 45 -8.80 2.14 10.56
CA ARG A 45 -9.92 1.30 10.97
C ARG A 45 -11.21 1.73 10.29
N VAL A 46 -11.56 3.01 10.41
CA VAL A 46 -12.80 3.56 9.84
C VAL A 46 -12.84 3.35 8.32
N ALA A 47 -11.72 3.60 7.63
CA ALA A 47 -11.66 3.45 6.19
C ALA A 47 -11.73 1.98 5.76
N ILE A 48 -11.01 1.07 6.43
CA ILE A 48 -11.04 -0.36 6.13
C ILE A 48 -12.44 -0.93 6.35
N GLU A 49 -13.12 -0.58 7.44
CA GLU A 49 -14.50 -1.02 7.69
C GLU A 49 -15.44 -0.60 6.56
N VAL A 50 -15.34 0.64 6.08
CA VAL A 50 -16.14 1.16 4.96
C VAL A 50 -15.79 0.46 3.64
N ILE A 51 -14.50 0.25 3.36
CA ILE A 51 -14.06 -0.45 2.14
C ILE A 51 -14.56 -1.90 2.14
N VAL A 52 -14.38 -2.61 3.26
CA VAL A 52 -14.83 -4.00 3.40
C VAL A 52 -16.35 -4.11 3.22
N GLU A 53 -17.11 -3.17 3.77
CA GLU A 53 -18.57 -3.12 3.58
C GLU A 53 -18.93 -2.94 2.11
N GLU A 54 -18.31 -2.01 1.39
CA GLU A 54 -18.54 -1.78 -0.04
C GLU A 54 -18.20 -3.01 -0.88
N LEU A 55 -17.05 -3.65 -0.61
CA LEU A 55 -16.65 -4.88 -1.30
C LEU A 55 -17.67 -6.01 -1.08
N ARG A 56 -18.18 -6.14 0.13
CA ARG A 56 -19.19 -7.15 0.44
C ARG A 56 -20.54 -6.85 -0.23
N GLN A 57 -20.93 -5.59 -0.34
CA GLN A 57 -22.12 -5.18 -1.10
C GLN A 57 -21.96 -5.50 -2.59
N ALA A 58 -20.75 -5.40 -3.13
CA ALA A 58 -20.43 -5.84 -4.48
C ALA A 58 -20.32 -7.39 -4.63
N GLY A 59 -20.56 -8.15 -3.55
CA GLY A 59 -20.59 -9.60 -3.54
C GLY A 59 -19.25 -10.29 -3.20
N VAL A 60 -18.18 -9.54 -2.92
CA VAL A 60 -16.88 -10.14 -2.55
C VAL A 60 -16.98 -10.85 -1.21
N GLU A 61 -16.60 -12.11 -1.16
CA GLU A 61 -16.57 -12.87 0.08
C GLU A 61 -15.46 -12.39 1.01
N LEU A 62 -15.71 -12.38 2.33
CA LEU A 62 -14.69 -11.95 3.30
C LEU A 62 -13.40 -12.79 3.23
N GLY A 63 -13.53 -14.08 2.87
CA GLY A 63 -12.40 -14.99 2.66
C GLY A 63 -11.46 -14.55 1.54
N ASN A 64 -11.94 -13.76 0.59
CA ASN A 64 -11.19 -13.24 -0.55
C ASN A 64 -10.58 -11.85 -0.30
N ILE A 65 -10.81 -11.26 0.88
CA ILE A 65 -10.26 -9.96 1.26
C ILE A 65 -9.05 -10.18 2.17
N ARG A 66 -7.94 -9.51 1.84
CA ARG A 66 -6.71 -9.49 2.63
C ARG A 66 -6.39 -8.08 3.09
N LEU A 67 -5.88 -7.97 4.30
CA LEU A 67 -5.37 -6.73 4.89
C LEU A 67 -3.85 -6.85 5.03
N LEU A 68 -3.11 -5.97 4.37
CA LEU A 68 -1.65 -5.98 4.30
C LEU A 68 -1.08 -4.72 4.93
N CYS A 69 -0.42 -4.86 6.08
CA CYS A 69 0.30 -3.77 6.72
C CYS A 69 1.58 -3.46 5.92
N ALA A 70 1.65 -2.29 5.32
CA ALA A 70 2.74 -1.85 4.46
C ALA A 70 3.76 -1.05 5.26
N GLN A 71 4.79 -1.71 5.73
CA GLN A 71 5.80 -1.15 6.63
C GLN A 71 7.20 -1.04 6.03
N GLY A 72 7.38 -1.43 4.76
CA GLY A 72 8.69 -1.40 4.12
C GLY A 72 9.70 -2.25 4.86
N LEU A 73 10.79 -1.63 5.30
CA LEU A 73 11.87 -2.27 6.07
C LEU A 73 11.70 -2.15 7.59
N HIS A 74 10.58 -1.64 8.07
CA HIS A 74 10.33 -1.54 9.51
C HIS A 74 10.07 -2.92 10.11
N ARG A 75 10.18 -3.01 11.43
CA ARG A 75 9.82 -4.20 12.20
C ARG A 75 8.35 -4.59 11.98
N LYS A 76 8.09 -5.86 11.78
CA LYS A 76 6.72 -6.38 11.69
C LYS A 76 5.95 -6.14 12.99
N LEU A 77 4.70 -5.74 12.85
CA LEU A 77 3.78 -5.58 13.97
C LEU A 77 3.13 -6.91 14.33
N SER A 78 2.98 -7.17 15.61
CA SER A 78 2.15 -8.25 16.11
C SER A 78 0.65 -7.92 15.90
N ARG A 79 -0.19 -8.93 15.94
CA ARG A 79 -1.66 -8.71 15.87
C ARG A 79 -2.17 -7.84 17.02
N THR A 80 -1.61 -8.01 18.22
CA THR A 80 -1.94 -7.17 19.38
C THR A 80 -1.61 -5.71 19.15
N GLU A 81 -0.47 -5.43 18.52
CA GLU A 81 -0.12 -4.06 18.12
C GLU A 81 -1.08 -3.53 17.05
N MET A 82 -1.46 -4.34 16.09
CA MET A 82 -2.47 -3.96 15.09
C MET A 82 -3.85 -3.70 15.72
N GLU A 83 -4.22 -4.43 16.77
CA GLU A 83 -5.47 -4.17 17.52
C GLU A 83 -5.53 -2.76 18.11
N THR A 84 -4.39 -2.14 18.42
CA THR A 84 -4.35 -0.80 19.05
C THR A 84 -4.88 0.30 18.14
N PHE A 85 -4.77 0.14 16.82
CA PHE A 85 -5.25 1.13 15.84
C PHE A 85 -6.33 0.61 14.89
N LEU A 86 -6.34 -0.68 14.55
CA LEU A 86 -7.43 -1.28 13.77
C LEU A 86 -8.64 -1.67 14.63
N GLY A 87 -8.45 -1.79 15.92
CA GLY A 87 -9.46 -2.27 16.84
C GLY A 87 -9.63 -3.80 16.82
N ARG A 88 -9.83 -4.38 18.00
CA ARG A 88 -9.93 -5.83 18.18
C ARG A 88 -11.02 -6.47 17.32
N LYS A 89 -12.17 -5.80 17.18
CA LYS A 89 -13.31 -6.32 16.39
C LYS A 89 -12.89 -6.55 14.93
N LEU A 90 -12.21 -5.59 14.29
CA LEU A 90 -11.76 -5.72 12.91
C LEU A 90 -10.68 -6.81 12.79
N VAL A 91 -9.69 -6.79 13.67
CA VAL A 91 -8.59 -7.78 13.66
C VAL A 91 -9.10 -9.21 13.76
N LEU A 92 -10.10 -9.47 14.62
CA LEU A 92 -10.68 -10.81 14.82
C LEU A 92 -11.52 -11.31 13.62
N GLN A 93 -11.97 -10.41 12.74
CA GLN A 93 -12.70 -10.81 11.53
C GLN A 93 -11.79 -11.47 10.49
N PHE A 94 -10.48 -11.21 10.54
CA PHE A 94 -9.51 -11.69 9.56
C PHE A 94 -8.57 -12.72 10.17
N GLY A 95 -8.42 -13.86 9.51
CA GLY A 95 -7.46 -14.90 9.89
C GLY A 95 -6.00 -14.44 9.73
N TYR A 96 -5.07 -15.27 10.23
CA TYR A 96 -3.63 -14.97 10.12
C TYR A 96 -3.13 -14.84 8.67
N ASN A 97 -3.73 -15.59 7.75
CA ASN A 97 -3.39 -15.52 6.33
C ASN A 97 -4.08 -14.37 5.59
N GLN A 98 -4.96 -13.65 6.26
CA GLN A 98 -5.71 -12.53 5.70
C GLN A 98 -5.27 -11.18 6.25
N LEU A 99 -4.81 -11.10 7.51
CA LEU A 99 -4.24 -9.90 8.11
C LEU A 99 -2.80 -10.17 8.50
N TYR A 100 -1.87 -9.62 7.76
CA TYR A 100 -0.44 -9.84 7.92
C TYR A 100 0.38 -8.60 7.57
N CYS A 101 1.64 -8.63 7.97
CA CYS A 101 2.62 -7.60 7.63
C CYS A 101 3.37 -7.95 6.34
N HIS A 102 3.73 -6.94 5.57
CA HIS A 102 4.72 -7.08 4.53
C HIS A 102 6.03 -7.62 5.12
N ASP A 103 6.62 -8.62 4.47
CA ASP A 103 7.94 -9.13 4.79
C ASP A 103 8.89 -8.86 3.62
N ALA A 104 9.81 -7.91 3.84
CA ALA A 104 10.78 -7.51 2.83
C ALA A 104 11.90 -8.54 2.58
N GLU A 105 11.92 -9.62 3.35
CA GLU A 105 12.94 -10.69 3.31
C GLU A 105 12.38 -12.07 2.93
N ASP A 106 11.04 -12.22 2.91
CA ASP A 106 10.38 -13.47 2.53
C ASP A 106 10.26 -13.59 1.01
N PRO A 107 11.07 -14.43 0.34
CA PRO A 107 11.07 -14.55 -1.11
C PRO A 107 9.72 -15.02 -1.67
N ASP A 108 8.91 -15.74 -0.89
CA ASP A 108 7.61 -16.22 -1.32
C ASP A 108 6.56 -15.08 -1.37
N GLN A 109 6.80 -13.99 -0.66
CA GLN A 109 5.95 -12.80 -0.68
C GLN A 109 6.43 -11.73 -1.67
N LEU A 110 7.54 -11.91 -2.34
CA LEU A 110 8.17 -10.90 -3.15
C LEU A 110 8.10 -11.21 -4.65
N VAL A 111 8.10 -10.16 -5.46
CA VAL A 111 8.18 -10.26 -6.91
C VAL A 111 9.04 -9.13 -7.47
N HIS A 112 10.03 -9.49 -8.30
CA HIS A 112 10.85 -8.55 -9.04
C HIS A 112 10.16 -8.18 -10.34
N LEU A 113 9.90 -6.88 -10.55
CA LEU A 113 9.16 -6.34 -11.69
C LEU A 113 10.05 -5.85 -12.83
N GLY A 114 11.35 -5.81 -12.60
CA GLY A 114 12.34 -5.30 -13.55
C GLY A 114 13.12 -4.11 -12.99
N TYR A 115 13.54 -3.23 -13.89
CA TYR A 115 14.42 -2.11 -13.58
C TYR A 115 13.83 -0.78 -14.04
N THR A 116 14.13 0.28 -13.30
CA THR A 116 13.89 1.65 -13.77
C THR A 116 14.81 1.98 -14.96
N ARG A 117 14.58 3.13 -15.61
CA ARG A 117 15.47 3.62 -16.69
C ARG A 117 16.92 3.81 -16.22
N ARG A 118 17.16 4.00 -14.93
CA ARG A 118 18.49 4.13 -14.33
C ARG A 118 19.09 2.79 -13.90
N GLY A 119 18.45 1.67 -14.20
CA GLY A 119 18.90 0.34 -13.81
C GLY A 119 18.69 0.01 -12.32
N PHE A 120 17.75 0.70 -11.65
CA PHE A 120 17.40 0.42 -10.26
C PHE A 120 16.34 -0.67 -10.18
N ASP A 121 16.55 -1.61 -9.27
CA ASP A 121 15.61 -2.70 -9.05
C ASP A 121 14.23 -2.19 -8.61
N VAL A 122 13.18 -2.85 -9.09
CA VAL A 122 11.81 -2.71 -8.61
C VAL A 122 11.29 -4.05 -8.16
N GLU A 123 11.26 -4.24 -6.87
CA GLU A 123 10.81 -5.47 -6.22
C GLU A 123 9.84 -5.10 -5.09
N VAL A 124 8.67 -5.70 -5.12
CA VAL A 124 7.57 -5.37 -4.20
C VAL A 124 6.86 -6.63 -3.72
N ASN A 125 5.98 -6.47 -2.71
CA ASN A 125 5.11 -7.56 -2.29
C ASN A 125 4.24 -8.03 -3.47
N ARG A 126 4.20 -9.34 -3.68
CA ARG A 126 3.46 -9.94 -4.80
C ARG A 126 1.96 -9.72 -4.74
N ALA A 127 1.39 -9.44 -3.57
CA ALA A 127 -0.02 -9.12 -3.42
C ALA A 127 -0.48 -7.95 -4.32
N VAL A 128 0.45 -7.04 -4.68
CA VAL A 128 0.20 -5.97 -5.66
C VAL A 128 -0.22 -6.52 -7.02
N LEU A 129 0.35 -7.67 -7.44
CA LEU A 129 0.09 -8.30 -8.73
C LEU A 129 -0.90 -9.46 -8.69
N ASP A 130 -1.00 -10.13 -7.54
CA ASP A 130 -1.78 -11.37 -7.42
C ASP A 130 -3.25 -11.09 -7.11
N SER A 131 -3.57 -9.90 -6.56
CA SER A 131 -4.95 -9.49 -6.32
C SER A 131 -5.64 -9.03 -7.59
N ASP A 132 -6.91 -9.37 -7.76
CA ASP A 132 -7.73 -8.84 -8.86
C ASP A 132 -7.93 -7.34 -8.69
N GLN A 133 -8.11 -6.88 -7.46
CA GLN A 133 -8.09 -5.46 -7.12
C GLN A 133 -7.13 -5.22 -5.95
N PHE A 134 -6.17 -4.33 -6.17
CA PHE A 134 -5.25 -3.85 -5.14
C PHE A 134 -5.66 -2.43 -4.72
N ILE A 135 -5.92 -2.25 -3.42
CA ILE A 135 -6.32 -0.99 -2.80
C ILE A 135 -5.20 -0.55 -1.86
N TYR A 136 -4.77 0.70 -1.97
CA TYR A 136 -3.85 1.27 -1.00
C TYR A 136 -4.51 2.40 -0.23
N LEU A 137 -4.71 2.18 1.07
CA LEU A 137 -5.19 3.18 2.00
C LEU A 137 -4.01 3.97 2.55
N ASN A 138 -3.95 5.24 2.16
CA ASN A 138 -2.83 6.12 2.45
C ASN A 138 -3.16 7.17 3.50
N THR A 139 -2.22 7.42 4.38
CA THR A 139 -2.22 8.65 5.17
C THR A 139 -1.35 9.69 4.50
N MET A 140 -1.97 10.71 3.97
CA MET A 140 -1.23 11.85 3.44
C MET A 140 -0.75 12.72 4.61
N TRP A 141 0.51 12.55 4.98
CA TRP A 141 1.16 13.38 5.99
C TRP A 141 2.32 14.12 5.36
N ALA A 142 2.15 15.41 5.17
CA ALA A 142 3.11 16.30 4.51
C ALA A 142 3.52 15.85 3.08
N PRO A 143 4.33 16.61 2.35
CA PRO A 143 4.79 16.24 1.00
C PRO A 143 5.66 14.97 0.95
N PHE A 144 5.98 14.41 2.11
CA PHE A 144 6.83 13.23 2.24
C PHE A 144 6.11 11.92 1.88
N ASN A 145 4.85 11.76 2.26
CA ASN A 145 4.04 10.58 1.99
C ASN A 145 3.20 10.75 0.72
N GLY A 146 2.57 9.69 0.30
CA GLY A 146 1.65 9.67 -0.83
C GLY A 146 2.26 9.25 -2.17
N GLY A 147 1.40 9.07 -3.15
CA GLY A 147 1.77 8.60 -4.47
C GLY A 147 2.46 7.23 -4.44
N TRP A 148 3.40 7.01 -5.31
CA TRP A 148 4.08 5.72 -5.47
C TRP A 148 4.96 5.31 -4.29
N LYS A 149 5.27 6.22 -3.33
CA LYS A 149 6.00 5.86 -2.11
C LYS A 149 5.31 4.73 -1.35
N LEU A 150 4.01 4.71 -1.34
CA LEU A 150 3.22 3.70 -0.63
C LEU A 150 3.53 2.30 -1.14
N THR A 151 3.46 2.09 -2.44
CA THR A 151 3.68 0.77 -3.04
C THR A 151 5.17 0.48 -3.22
N ALA A 152 5.95 1.45 -3.70
CA ALA A 152 7.38 1.23 -4.00
C ALA A 152 8.27 1.17 -2.75
N VAL A 153 7.85 1.78 -1.65
CA VAL A 153 8.61 1.80 -0.38
C VAL A 153 7.89 1.00 0.70
N GLY A 154 6.62 1.27 0.96
CA GLY A 154 5.84 0.57 1.99
C GLY A 154 5.69 -0.93 1.75
N LEU A 155 5.73 -1.35 0.49
CA LEU A 155 5.72 -2.76 0.08
C LEU A 155 7.01 -3.17 -0.66
N GLY A 156 8.02 -2.32 -0.64
CA GLY A 156 9.31 -2.57 -1.28
C GLY A 156 10.27 -3.37 -0.42
N THR A 157 11.32 -3.87 -1.05
CA THR A 157 12.40 -4.61 -0.40
C THR A 157 13.65 -3.76 -0.24
N PHE A 158 14.62 -4.21 0.55
CA PHE A 158 15.92 -3.57 0.64
C PHE A 158 16.56 -3.39 -0.76
N ARG A 159 16.39 -4.36 -1.64
CA ARG A 159 16.91 -4.33 -3.01
C ARG A 159 16.43 -3.11 -3.79
N SER A 160 15.16 -2.75 -3.66
CA SER A 160 14.57 -1.57 -4.31
C SER A 160 14.82 -0.27 -3.53
N ILE A 161 14.65 -0.33 -2.21
CA ILE A 161 14.68 0.85 -1.33
C ILE A 161 16.08 1.44 -1.22
N ARG A 162 17.14 0.62 -1.24
CA ARG A 162 18.54 1.07 -1.16
C ARG A 162 18.90 2.14 -2.20
N HIS A 163 18.24 2.17 -3.35
CA HIS A 163 18.58 3.09 -4.43
C HIS A 163 18.27 4.55 -4.10
N HIS A 164 17.22 4.82 -3.34
CA HIS A 164 16.85 6.17 -2.94
C HIS A 164 17.24 6.52 -1.49
N HIS A 165 17.84 5.59 -0.74
CA HIS A 165 18.42 5.82 0.58
C HIS A 165 19.95 5.98 0.57
N ARG A 166 20.55 6.17 -0.60
CA ARG A 166 21.98 6.46 -0.72
C ARG A 166 22.30 7.93 -0.39
N PRO A 167 23.55 8.23 0.06
CA PRO A 167 23.92 9.59 0.43
C PRO A 167 23.76 10.63 -0.69
N TRP A 168 24.00 10.27 -1.94
CA TRP A 168 23.93 11.23 -3.06
C TRP A 168 22.52 11.74 -3.37
N PRO A 169 21.43 10.95 -3.32
CA PRO A 169 20.09 11.52 -3.44
C PRO A 169 19.75 12.45 -2.29
N ALA A 170 20.18 12.10 -1.07
CA ALA A 170 19.97 12.94 0.12
C ALA A 170 20.74 14.27 0.02
N ALA A 171 21.98 14.24 -0.47
CA ALA A 171 22.83 15.44 -0.64
C ALA A 171 22.30 16.38 -1.73
N LYS A 172 21.53 15.90 -2.72
CA LYS A 172 20.97 16.70 -3.81
C LYS A 172 19.56 17.25 -3.54
N GLY A 173 19.15 17.32 -2.28
CA GLY A 173 17.87 17.89 -1.89
C GLY A 173 16.75 16.87 -1.86
N ASN A 174 16.68 16.12 -0.78
CA ASN A 174 15.49 15.39 -0.39
C ASN A 174 14.57 16.31 0.42
N SER A 175 14.42 17.56 -0.01
CA SER A 175 13.57 18.49 0.71
C SER A 175 12.15 17.97 0.77
N VAL A 176 11.66 17.80 1.97
CA VAL A 176 10.25 17.48 2.26
C VAL A 176 9.38 18.64 1.79
N ASP A 177 9.92 19.85 1.81
CA ASP A 177 9.22 21.09 1.52
C ASP A 177 9.17 21.41 0.01
N ASP A 178 10.01 20.76 -0.79
CA ASP A 178 10.03 20.92 -2.25
C ASP A 178 9.92 19.57 -2.98
N PRO A 179 8.72 18.99 -3.05
CA PRO A 179 8.51 17.69 -3.68
C PRO A 179 8.83 17.68 -5.18
N LYS A 180 8.78 18.82 -5.87
CA LYS A 180 9.08 18.92 -7.30
C LYS A 180 10.56 18.73 -7.60
N ASN A 181 11.42 19.18 -6.70
CA ASN A 181 12.88 19.08 -6.83
C ASN A 181 13.47 17.90 -6.03
N SER A 182 12.68 17.20 -5.23
CA SER A 182 13.14 16.06 -4.46
C SER A 182 13.69 14.94 -5.33
N SER A 183 14.96 14.61 -5.13
CA SER A 183 15.60 13.45 -5.78
C SER A 183 14.96 12.14 -5.35
N PHE A 184 14.57 12.02 -4.10
CA PHE A 184 13.85 10.87 -3.58
C PHE A 184 12.54 10.64 -4.32
N LYS A 185 11.70 11.67 -4.44
CA LYS A 185 10.41 11.57 -5.14
C LYS A 185 10.58 11.18 -6.61
N LYS A 186 11.58 11.70 -7.30
CA LYS A 186 11.89 11.35 -8.70
C LYS A 186 12.24 9.87 -8.84
N LEU A 187 13.03 9.30 -7.92
CA LEU A 187 13.41 7.89 -7.94
C LEU A 187 12.22 6.98 -7.63
N VAL A 188 11.44 7.33 -6.62
CA VAL A 188 10.21 6.60 -6.27
C VAL A 188 9.19 6.64 -7.41
N TRP A 189 9.10 7.77 -8.12
CA TRP A 189 8.23 7.89 -9.30
C TRP A 189 8.66 6.95 -10.42
N GLU A 190 9.96 6.86 -10.72
CA GLU A 190 10.47 5.92 -11.72
C GLU A 190 10.16 4.45 -11.37
N GLN A 191 10.24 4.09 -10.09
CA GLN A 191 9.82 2.76 -9.61
C GLN A 191 8.31 2.56 -9.79
N GLY A 192 7.53 3.58 -9.46
CA GLY A 192 6.08 3.58 -9.66
C GLY A 192 5.67 3.38 -11.12
N GLU A 193 6.39 3.99 -12.08
CA GLU A 193 6.15 3.77 -13.52
C GLU A 193 6.31 2.29 -13.92
N VAL A 194 7.28 1.59 -13.34
CA VAL A 194 7.48 0.16 -13.59
C VAL A 194 6.31 -0.66 -13.01
N ILE A 195 5.90 -0.36 -11.77
CA ILE A 195 4.76 -1.00 -11.13
C ILE A 195 3.49 -0.76 -11.95
N GLN A 196 3.21 0.48 -12.32
CA GLN A 196 2.04 0.86 -13.11
C GLN A 196 1.99 0.11 -14.44
N LYS A 197 3.07 0.14 -15.23
CA LYS A 197 3.14 -0.56 -16.51
C LYS A 197 2.93 -2.07 -16.37
N THR A 198 3.40 -2.66 -15.27
CA THR A 198 3.22 -4.08 -15.00
C THR A 198 1.76 -4.41 -14.69
N LEU A 199 1.08 -3.56 -13.94
CA LEU A 199 -0.35 -3.72 -13.65
C LEU A 199 -1.21 -3.47 -14.89
N GLU A 200 -0.91 -2.44 -15.68
CA GLU A 200 -1.64 -2.10 -16.90
C GLU A 200 -1.61 -3.23 -17.95
N ARG A 201 -0.49 -3.95 -18.05
CA ARG A 201 -0.40 -5.17 -18.92
C ARG A 201 -1.37 -6.27 -18.47
N LYS A 202 -1.82 -6.25 -17.23
CA LYS A 202 -2.83 -7.17 -16.68
C LYS A 202 -4.24 -6.54 -16.66
N GLY A 203 -4.42 -5.35 -17.24
CA GLY A 203 -5.67 -4.61 -17.19
C GLY A 203 -6.03 -4.09 -15.80
N ARG A 204 -5.05 -3.91 -14.91
CA ARG A 204 -5.24 -3.55 -13.50
C ARG A 204 -4.60 -2.21 -13.18
N ARG A 205 -5.08 -1.57 -12.10
CA ARG A 205 -4.52 -0.34 -11.53
C ARG A 205 -4.61 -0.40 -10.02
N VAL A 206 -3.71 0.33 -9.34
CA VAL A 206 -3.83 0.55 -7.88
C VAL A 206 -4.98 1.51 -7.63
N PHE A 207 -5.90 1.13 -6.76
CA PHE A 207 -6.93 2.03 -6.24
C PHE A 207 -6.38 2.68 -4.96
N THR A 208 -6.18 3.98 -4.97
CA THR A 208 -5.61 4.71 -3.82
C THR A 208 -6.69 5.55 -3.14
N ILE A 209 -6.73 5.49 -1.81
CA ILE A 209 -7.66 6.23 -0.95
C ILE A 209 -6.85 7.04 0.06
#